data_ff97df5a2cfbb9b49c7291b017691802
#
_entry.id   ff97df5a2cfbb9b49c7291b017691802
#
_cell.length_a   1.000
_cell.length_b   1.000
_cell.length_c   1.000
_cell.angle_alpha   90.00
_cell.angle_beta   90.00
_cell.angle_gamma   90.00
#
_symmetry.space_group_name_H-M   'P 1'
#
loop_
_entity.id
_entity.type
_entity.pdbx_description
1 polymer ?
#
loop_
_entity_poly.entity_id
_entity_poly.type
_entity_poly.pdbx_seq_one_letter_code
_entity_poly.pdbx_strand_id
1 'polypeptide(L)'
;MKKLGILIVALVAACGSTFAQGATSLVINEVLVNNKTNFQDDYGQHHAWIEIFNPTFATVDIRNCYLTNDKRVLDESLSAPERAAMMYPIPKGDVLTKIPPRQHLLFWADAAPKRGNFHLNFELDSVGPNWIALYDGNAIDLIDSISIPALPVDCAYALKLDGIKGEWSIVGQGDTYVTPSTNNKTLDKNEKIDGFKKYDPHGFGMAIMAMLVVFLGLLVLFLSFKFIGNIGMKVAKLNAMRHAGITDHKEAKAKNIGDESGEVFAAIAMALHEYQENVHDFEETILTINKVKRNYSPWSSKIYTLRQTPK
;
A
#
# COMPACT_ATOMS: atom_id res chain seq x y z
N MET A 1 -34.45 -0.49 10.36
CA MET A 1 -33.33 -0.62 11.32
C MET A 1 -32.58 -1.94 11.20
N LYS A 2 -33.23 -3.14 11.18
CA LYS A 2 -32.53 -4.43 11.08
C LYS A 2 -31.65 -4.58 9.80
N LYS A 3 -32.13 -4.10 8.63
CA LYS A 3 -31.37 -4.16 7.36
C LYS A 3 -30.13 -3.24 7.34
N LEU A 4 -30.20 -2.09 8.00
CA LEU A 4 -29.06 -1.17 8.13
C LEU A 4 -28.00 -1.75 9.07
N GLY A 5 -28.43 -2.39 10.16
CA GLY A 5 -27.53 -3.10 11.07
C GLY A 5 -26.78 -4.25 10.38
N ILE A 6 -27.45 -5.02 9.52
CA ILE A 6 -26.82 -6.10 8.74
C ILE A 6 -25.79 -5.53 7.77
N LEU A 7 -26.08 -4.41 7.11
CA LEU A 7 -25.14 -3.76 6.17
C LEU A 7 -23.90 -3.24 6.88
N ILE A 8 -24.06 -2.64 8.08
CA ILE A 8 -22.92 -2.17 8.89
C ILE A 8 -22.08 -3.35 9.39
N VAL A 9 -22.71 -4.43 9.85
CA VAL A 9 -22.00 -5.64 10.26
C VAL A 9 -21.25 -6.28 9.10
N ALA A 10 -21.85 -6.34 7.91
CA ALA A 10 -21.18 -6.84 6.71
C ALA A 10 -20.00 -5.95 6.29
N LEU A 11 -20.13 -4.63 6.40
CA LEU A 11 -19.04 -3.68 6.12
C LEU A 11 -17.89 -3.82 7.12
N VAL A 12 -18.20 -3.97 8.41
CA VAL A 12 -17.19 -4.20 9.47
C VAL A 12 -16.53 -5.56 9.33
N ALA A 13 -17.28 -6.60 8.96
CA ALA A 13 -16.73 -7.93 8.69
C ALA A 13 -15.81 -7.94 7.44
N ALA A 14 -16.10 -7.16 6.43
CA ALA A 14 -15.24 -7.00 5.24
C ALA A 14 -13.93 -6.25 5.55
N CYS A 15 -13.89 -5.36 6.54
CA CYS A 15 -12.68 -4.69 6.99
C CYS A 15 -11.83 -5.56 7.94
N GLY A 16 -12.38 -6.64 8.50
CA GLY A 16 -11.71 -7.46 9.53
C GLY A 16 -10.71 -8.50 9.00
N SER A 17 -10.59 -8.71 7.70
CA SER A 17 -9.65 -9.69 7.12
C SER A 17 -8.32 -9.06 6.70
N THR A 18 -7.70 -8.26 7.58
CA THR A 18 -6.30 -7.90 7.41
C THR A 18 -5.45 -9.06 7.87
N PHE A 19 -5.05 -9.93 6.96
CA PHE A 19 -3.99 -10.90 7.23
C PHE A 19 -2.72 -10.12 7.57
N ALA A 20 -2.13 -10.38 8.72
CA ALA A 20 -0.81 -9.87 9.05
C ALA A 20 0.17 -10.40 7.99
N GLN A 21 0.69 -9.50 7.16
CA GLN A 21 1.69 -9.84 6.16
C GLN A 21 3.00 -10.14 6.90
N GLY A 22 3.35 -11.42 6.96
CA GLY A 22 4.55 -11.92 7.64
C GLY A 22 5.60 -12.44 6.65
N ALA A 23 6.65 -13.05 7.19
CA ALA A 23 7.74 -13.65 6.40
C ALA A 23 7.23 -14.71 5.41
N THR A 24 6.11 -15.35 5.67
CA THR A 24 5.45 -16.33 4.79
C THR A 24 5.02 -15.79 3.42
N SER A 25 5.02 -14.47 3.24
CA SER A 25 4.71 -13.83 1.96
C SER A 25 5.94 -13.62 1.06
N LEU A 26 7.14 -13.85 1.58
CA LEU A 26 8.39 -13.65 0.85
C LEU A 26 8.54 -14.68 -0.28
N VAL A 27 9.24 -14.29 -1.33
CA VAL A 27 9.43 -15.12 -2.52
C VAL A 27 10.92 -15.08 -2.92
N ILE A 28 11.46 -16.24 -3.29
CA ILE A 28 12.75 -16.30 -3.98
C ILE A 28 12.50 -15.77 -5.39
N ASN A 29 13.20 -14.72 -5.80
CA ASN A 29 12.90 -13.96 -7.01
C ASN A 29 13.89 -14.20 -8.15
N GLU A 30 15.17 -14.23 -7.83
CA GLU A 30 16.24 -14.47 -8.78
C GLU A 30 17.42 -15.19 -8.11
N VAL A 31 18.10 -16.06 -8.82
CA VAL A 31 19.29 -16.78 -8.33
C VAL A 31 20.34 -16.85 -9.43
N LEU A 32 21.55 -16.38 -9.14
CA LEU A 32 22.72 -16.53 -9.98
C LEU A 32 23.70 -17.50 -9.34
N VAL A 33 24.00 -18.61 -10.02
CA VAL A 33 24.80 -19.70 -9.48
C VAL A 33 26.26 -19.55 -9.85
N ASN A 34 26.58 -19.31 -11.10
CA ASN A 34 27.97 -19.23 -11.59
C ASN A 34 28.31 -17.79 -11.98
N ASN A 35 28.76 -17.01 -10.98
CA ASN A 35 29.10 -15.61 -11.13
C ASN A 35 30.60 -15.45 -11.42
N LYS A 36 30.95 -14.92 -12.58
CA LYS A 36 32.36 -14.63 -12.95
C LYS A 36 32.63 -13.15 -13.17
N THR A 37 31.68 -12.43 -13.77
CA THR A 37 31.87 -11.05 -14.18
C THR A 37 30.68 -10.15 -13.81
N ASN A 38 29.66 -10.73 -13.19
CA ASN A 38 28.44 -10.02 -12.83
C ASN A 38 28.61 -9.26 -11.49
N PHE A 39 27.54 -9.09 -10.74
CA PHE A 39 27.47 -8.33 -9.52
C PHE A 39 28.45 -8.84 -8.45
N GLN A 40 29.15 -7.92 -7.76
CA GLN A 40 30.13 -8.21 -6.73
C GLN A 40 29.55 -8.01 -5.33
N ASP A 41 30.09 -8.79 -4.39
CA ASP A 41 29.81 -8.61 -2.96
C ASP A 41 30.52 -7.35 -2.40
N ASP A 42 30.32 -7.06 -1.11
CA ASP A 42 30.92 -5.93 -0.40
C ASP A 42 32.46 -6.02 -0.34
N TYR A 43 33.04 -7.17 -0.65
CA TYR A 43 34.48 -7.43 -0.69
C TYR A 43 35.06 -7.40 -2.13
N GLY A 44 34.22 -7.08 -3.12
CA GLY A 44 34.62 -7.06 -4.51
C GLY A 44 34.82 -8.45 -5.12
N GLN A 45 34.19 -9.48 -4.57
CA GLN A 45 34.27 -10.85 -5.04
C GLN A 45 32.99 -11.25 -5.80
N HIS A 46 33.16 -12.12 -6.78
CA HIS A 46 32.05 -12.69 -7.54
C HIS A 46 31.61 -14.01 -6.95
N HIS A 47 30.57 -13.99 -6.13
CA HIS A 47 29.98 -15.19 -5.55
C HIS A 47 28.58 -15.44 -6.10
N ALA A 48 28.12 -16.68 -6.00
CA ALA A 48 26.72 -17.00 -6.23
C ALA A 48 25.81 -16.22 -5.28
N TRP A 49 24.64 -15.81 -5.72
CA TRP A 49 23.72 -15.07 -4.87
C TRP A 49 22.27 -15.52 -5.08
N ILE A 50 21.48 -15.28 -4.03
CA ILE A 50 20.05 -15.58 -3.94
C ILE A 50 19.34 -14.28 -3.60
N GLU A 51 18.36 -13.90 -4.40
CA GLU A 51 17.53 -12.74 -4.15
C GLU A 51 16.18 -13.14 -3.59
N ILE A 52 15.78 -12.49 -2.50
CA ILE A 52 14.47 -12.61 -1.89
C ILE A 52 13.72 -11.31 -2.10
N PHE A 53 12.49 -11.40 -2.55
CA PHE A 53 11.61 -10.28 -2.82
C PHE A 53 10.44 -10.24 -1.86
N ASN A 54 10.08 -9.04 -1.42
CA ASN A 54 8.89 -8.78 -0.65
C ASN A 54 7.76 -8.29 -1.58
N PRO A 55 6.81 -9.16 -1.99
CA PRO A 55 5.73 -8.77 -2.89
C PRO A 55 4.64 -7.95 -2.20
N THR A 56 4.72 -7.75 -0.89
CA THR A 56 3.67 -7.12 -0.10
C THR A 56 3.80 -5.59 -0.07
N PHE A 57 2.81 -4.92 0.48
CA PHE A 57 2.79 -3.48 0.71
C PHE A 57 3.19 -3.08 2.14
N ALA A 58 3.66 -4.05 2.94
CA ALA A 58 4.18 -3.82 4.28
C ALA A 58 5.65 -4.21 4.36
N THR A 59 6.39 -3.64 5.32
CA THR A 59 7.74 -4.09 5.63
C THR A 59 7.69 -5.47 6.27
N VAL A 60 8.43 -6.43 5.73
CA VAL A 60 8.54 -7.80 6.25
C VAL A 60 9.93 -8.00 6.85
N ASP A 61 9.98 -8.57 8.05
CA ASP A 61 11.23 -8.89 8.73
C ASP A 61 11.56 -10.37 8.54
N ILE A 62 12.68 -10.66 7.89
CA ILE A 62 13.15 -12.02 7.58
C ILE A 62 14.03 -12.63 8.68
N ARG A 63 14.31 -11.89 9.73
CA ARG A 63 15.12 -12.41 10.85
C ARG A 63 14.51 -13.69 11.44
N ASN A 64 15.36 -14.62 11.84
CA ASN A 64 15.06 -15.98 12.28
C ASN A 64 14.54 -16.93 11.20
N CYS A 65 14.23 -16.50 9.99
CA CYS A 65 14.00 -17.42 8.90
C CYS A 65 15.30 -18.18 8.57
N TYR A 66 15.14 -19.27 7.85
CA TYR A 66 16.28 -20.14 7.51
C TYR A 66 16.37 -20.28 5.99
N LEU A 67 17.60 -20.21 5.48
CA LEU A 67 17.95 -20.55 4.10
C LEU A 67 18.72 -21.85 4.07
N THR A 68 18.46 -22.69 3.07
CA THR A 68 19.16 -23.96 2.90
C THR A 68 19.20 -24.40 1.43
N ASN A 69 20.23 -25.13 1.06
CA ASN A 69 20.34 -25.89 -0.19
C ASN A 69 20.29 -27.41 0.04
N ASP A 70 20.12 -27.85 1.28
CA ASP A 70 20.15 -29.25 1.68
C ASP A 70 18.74 -29.87 1.62
N LYS A 71 18.50 -30.77 0.66
CA LYS A 71 17.19 -31.44 0.50
C LYS A 71 16.84 -32.41 1.63
N ARG A 72 17.80 -32.77 2.50
CA ARG A 72 17.51 -33.65 3.64
C ARG A 72 16.53 -33.01 4.61
N VAL A 73 16.43 -31.70 4.65
CA VAL A 73 15.43 -30.98 5.46
C VAL A 73 13.98 -31.25 5.08
N LEU A 74 13.75 -31.85 3.90
CA LEU A 74 12.41 -32.25 3.45
C LEU A 74 11.93 -33.55 4.13
N ASP A 75 12.80 -34.25 4.87
CA ASP A 75 12.39 -35.45 5.61
C ASP A 75 11.46 -35.05 6.77
N GLU A 76 10.22 -35.47 6.69
CA GLU A 76 9.20 -35.18 7.69
C GLU A 76 9.46 -35.84 9.06
N SER A 77 10.33 -36.86 9.10
CA SER A 77 10.70 -37.55 10.34
C SER A 77 11.63 -36.72 11.24
N LEU A 78 12.30 -35.70 10.67
CA LEU A 78 13.22 -34.85 11.40
C LEU A 78 12.50 -33.84 12.29
N SER A 79 12.98 -33.70 13.52
CA SER A 79 12.50 -32.66 14.43
C SER A 79 12.96 -31.25 13.99
N ALA A 80 12.26 -30.21 14.46
CA ALA A 80 12.63 -28.81 14.15
C ALA A 80 14.08 -28.46 14.49
N PRO A 81 14.68 -28.87 15.64
CA PRO A 81 16.09 -28.61 15.93
C PRO A 81 17.06 -29.30 14.97
N GLU A 82 16.74 -30.53 14.54
CA GLU A 82 17.56 -31.28 13.57
C GLU A 82 17.54 -30.60 12.19
N ARG A 83 16.36 -30.13 11.74
CA ARG A 83 16.25 -29.35 10.50
C ARG A 83 17.01 -28.05 10.61
N ALA A 84 16.83 -27.29 11.69
CA ALA A 84 17.51 -26.02 11.91
C ALA A 84 19.03 -26.13 11.89
N ALA A 85 19.60 -27.26 12.36
CA ALA A 85 21.03 -27.52 12.32
C ALA A 85 21.59 -27.68 10.90
N MET A 86 20.76 -28.02 9.92
CA MET A 86 21.12 -28.17 8.51
C MET A 86 20.86 -26.92 7.66
N MET A 87 20.35 -25.86 8.28
CA MET A 87 19.98 -24.62 7.59
C MET A 87 20.82 -23.44 8.08
N TYR A 88 20.89 -22.39 7.28
CA TYR A 88 21.50 -21.13 7.68
C TYR A 88 20.45 -20.25 8.38
N PRO A 89 20.60 -19.95 9.67
CA PRO A 89 19.72 -19.04 10.37
C PRO A 89 20.03 -17.58 9.98
N ILE A 90 19.06 -16.84 9.49
CA ILE A 90 19.23 -15.40 9.22
C ILE A 90 19.36 -14.66 10.55
N PRO A 91 20.48 -13.93 10.79
CA PRO A 91 20.80 -13.37 12.09
C PRO A 91 19.79 -12.32 12.57
N LYS A 92 19.71 -12.19 13.90
CA LYS A 92 18.96 -11.15 14.58
C LYS A 92 19.81 -9.90 14.73
N GLY A 93 19.18 -8.73 14.63
CA GLY A 93 19.84 -7.47 15.02
C GLY A 93 20.36 -6.63 13.87
N ASP A 94 20.27 -7.10 12.63
CA ASP A 94 20.54 -6.27 11.48
C ASP A 94 19.27 -5.55 11.00
N VAL A 95 19.40 -4.26 10.73
CA VAL A 95 18.29 -3.44 10.23
C VAL A 95 17.90 -3.83 8.79
N LEU A 96 18.88 -4.32 8.02
CA LEU A 96 18.67 -4.73 6.63
C LEU A 96 17.86 -6.03 6.49
N THR A 97 17.63 -6.78 7.58
CA THR A 97 16.69 -7.90 7.57
C THR A 97 15.22 -7.47 7.40
N LYS A 98 14.94 -6.19 7.56
CA LYS A 98 13.62 -5.61 7.30
C LYS A 98 13.53 -5.23 5.84
N ILE A 99 12.85 -6.05 5.05
CA ILE A 99 12.65 -5.80 3.62
C ILE A 99 11.45 -4.87 3.44
N PRO A 100 11.66 -3.62 2.94
CA PRO A 100 10.56 -2.70 2.68
C PRO A 100 9.57 -3.24 1.64
N PRO A 101 8.39 -2.62 1.50
CA PRO A 101 7.42 -2.99 0.47
C PRO A 101 8.04 -2.97 -0.92
N ARG A 102 7.82 -4.05 -1.69
CA ARG A 102 8.27 -4.16 -3.08
C ARG A 102 9.78 -3.99 -3.27
N GLN A 103 10.57 -4.40 -2.27
CA GLN A 103 12.03 -4.36 -2.30
C GLN A 103 12.63 -5.76 -2.25
N HIS A 104 13.91 -5.82 -2.61
CA HIS A 104 14.72 -7.02 -2.74
C HIS A 104 15.78 -7.08 -1.64
N LEU A 105 16.21 -8.28 -1.29
CA LEU A 105 17.33 -8.53 -0.39
C LEU A 105 18.19 -9.65 -0.96
N LEU A 106 19.49 -9.41 -1.11
CA LEU A 106 20.46 -10.37 -1.61
C LEU A 106 21.13 -11.14 -0.50
N PHE A 107 21.39 -12.42 -0.74
CA PHE A 107 22.23 -13.30 0.05
C PHE A 107 23.33 -13.90 -0.83
N TRP A 108 24.56 -13.91 -0.32
CA TRP A 108 25.73 -14.45 -0.98
C TRP A 108 25.96 -15.88 -0.55
N ALA A 109 25.99 -16.83 -1.48
CA ALA A 109 26.25 -18.24 -1.23
C ALA A 109 27.74 -18.54 -1.43
N ASP A 110 28.54 -18.14 -0.44
CA ASP A 110 30.01 -18.18 -0.48
C ASP A 110 30.65 -19.03 0.64
N ALA A 111 29.85 -19.75 1.43
CA ALA A 111 30.26 -20.53 2.61
C ALA A 111 31.07 -19.72 3.63
N ALA A 112 30.91 -18.40 3.66
CA ALA A 112 31.69 -17.50 4.49
C ALA A 112 30.85 -16.63 5.46
N PRO A 113 30.05 -17.22 6.36
CA PRO A 113 29.12 -16.46 7.22
C PRO A 113 29.81 -15.48 8.17
N LYS A 114 31.13 -15.56 8.30
CA LYS A 114 31.94 -14.60 9.10
C LYS A 114 32.11 -13.24 8.39
N ARG A 115 31.85 -13.16 7.10
CA ARG A 115 31.97 -11.92 6.31
C ARG A 115 30.81 -10.95 6.59
N GLY A 116 29.62 -11.47 6.93
CA GLY A 116 28.47 -10.63 7.21
C GLY A 116 27.17 -11.44 7.30
N ASN A 117 26.12 -10.77 7.70
CA ASN A 117 24.81 -11.40 7.96
C ASN A 117 24.12 -11.94 6.69
N PHE A 118 24.57 -11.51 5.52
CA PHE A 118 24.01 -11.93 4.23
C PHE A 118 24.94 -12.87 3.47
N HIS A 119 26.02 -13.36 4.10
CA HIS A 119 26.88 -14.38 3.60
C HIS A 119 26.49 -15.75 4.20
N LEU A 120 26.07 -16.66 3.34
CA LEU A 120 25.53 -17.96 3.74
C LEU A 120 26.65 -18.93 4.15
N ASN A 121 26.28 -19.98 4.88
CA ASN A 121 27.21 -21.04 5.28
C ASN A 121 27.36 -22.16 4.27
N PHE A 122 26.82 -21.98 3.05
CA PHE A 122 26.88 -22.96 1.97
C PHE A 122 27.18 -22.27 0.62
N GLU A 123 27.63 -23.07 -0.34
CA GLU A 123 27.84 -22.69 -1.72
C GLU A 123 26.81 -23.39 -2.62
N LEU A 124 26.59 -22.84 -3.82
CA LEU A 124 25.80 -23.47 -4.86
C LEU A 124 26.72 -24.19 -5.84
N ASP A 125 26.26 -25.36 -6.35
CA ASP A 125 27.01 -26.09 -7.36
C ASP A 125 26.97 -25.33 -8.70
N SER A 126 28.13 -24.86 -9.15
CA SER A 126 28.27 -24.04 -10.36
C SER A 126 28.04 -24.82 -11.66
N VAL A 127 27.99 -26.14 -11.62
CA VAL A 127 27.88 -27.01 -12.80
C VAL A 127 26.55 -27.76 -12.83
N GLY A 128 26.10 -28.22 -11.68
CA GLY A 128 24.90 -29.04 -11.53
C GLY A 128 23.61 -28.29 -11.25
N PRO A 129 22.51 -29.02 -11.17
CA PRO A 129 21.25 -28.43 -10.71
C PRO A 129 21.28 -28.16 -9.21
N ASN A 130 20.70 -27.05 -8.80
CA ASN A 130 20.59 -26.66 -7.41
C ASN A 130 19.16 -26.71 -6.91
N TRP A 131 19.01 -26.70 -5.58
CA TRP A 131 17.76 -26.53 -4.90
C TRP A 131 17.97 -25.58 -3.74
N ILE A 132 17.05 -24.65 -3.52
CA ILE A 132 17.10 -23.67 -2.47
C ILE A 132 15.74 -23.59 -1.82
N ALA A 133 15.69 -23.45 -0.51
CA ALA A 133 14.47 -23.25 0.23
C ALA A 133 14.62 -22.20 1.33
N LEU A 134 13.56 -21.44 1.53
CA LEU A 134 13.36 -20.48 2.60
C LEU A 134 12.32 -21.03 3.56
N TYR A 135 12.68 -21.17 4.84
CA TYR A 135 11.82 -21.65 5.92
C TYR A 135 11.54 -20.55 6.92
N ASP A 136 10.38 -20.64 7.57
CA ASP A 136 10.03 -19.74 8.66
C ASP A 136 10.86 -20.04 9.93
N GLY A 137 10.78 -19.15 10.91
CA GLY A 137 11.52 -19.21 12.15
C GLY A 137 11.30 -20.44 13.03
N ASN A 138 10.30 -21.23 12.71
CA ASN A 138 10.05 -22.52 13.36
C ASN A 138 10.83 -23.71 12.74
N ALA A 139 11.58 -23.48 11.64
CA ALA A 139 12.33 -24.48 10.88
C ALA A 139 11.48 -25.65 10.32
N ILE A 140 10.18 -25.49 10.26
CA ILE A 140 9.22 -26.49 9.77
C ILE A 140 8.45 -25.95 8.56
N ASP A 141 7.90 -24.74 8.67
CA ASP A 141 7.03 -24.18 7.66
C ASP A 141 7.86 -23.65 6.49
N LEU A 142 7.63 -24.25 5.33
CA LEU A 142 8.27 -23.83 4.08
C LEU A 142 7.59 -22.55 3.57
N ILE A 143 8.34 -21.48 3.40
CA ILE A 143 7.89 -20.21 2.82
C ILE A 143 7.93 -20.31 1.30
N ASP A 144 9.10 -20.64 0.77
CA ASP A 144 9.30 -20.78 -0.66
C ASP A 144 10.46 -21.74 -0.98
N SER A 145 10.40 -22.37 -2.15
CA SER A 145 11.51 -23.22 -2.62
C SER A 145 11.56 -23.24 -4.14
N ILE A 146 12.78 -23.40 -4.67
CA ILE A 146 13.04 -23.45 -6.10
C ILE A 146 14.05 -24.54 -6.44
N SER A 147 13.77 -25.28 -7.50
CA SER A 147 14.74 -26.16 -8.18
C SER A 147 15.32 -25.43 -9.37
N ILE A 148 16.61 -25.23 -9.37
CA ILE A 148 17.35 -24.47 -10.37
C ILE A 148 18.03 -25.45 -11.30
N PRO A 149 17.84 -25.38 -12.63
CA PRO A 149 18.56 -26.19 -13.58
C PRO A 149 20.05 -25.79 -13.62
N ALA A 150 20.87 -26.57 -14.26
CA ALA A 150 22.25 -26.16 -14.59
C ALA A 150 22.20 -24.88 -15.43
N LEU A 151 22.91 -23.84 -14.98
CA LEU A 151 22.92 -22.53 -15.62
C LEU A 151 24.24 -22.26 -16.34
N PRO A 152 24.24 -21.53 -17.46
CA PRO A 152 25.44 -20.96 -18.04
C PRO A 152 26.12 -19.96 -17.09
N VAL A 153 27.39 -19.67 -17.36
CA VAL A 153 28.16 -18.67 -16.65
C VAL A 153 27.48 -17.29 -16.76
N ASP A 154 27.46 -16.55 -15.66
CA ASP A 154 26.88 -15.20 -15.56
C ASP A 154 25.39 -15.10 -15.95
N CYS A 155 24.68 -16.23 -15.88
CA CYS A 155 23.24 -16.29 -16.09
C CYS A 155 22.53 -16.57 -14.78
N ALA A 156 21.39 -15.93 -14.61
CA ALA A 156 20.51 -16.14 -13.47
C ALA A 156 19.24 -16.89 -13.86
N TYR A 157 18.62 -17.52 -12.87
CA TYR A 157 17.29 -18.11 -12.97
C TYR A 157 16.33 -17.20 -12.22
N ALA A 158 15.43 -16.53 -12.95
CA ALA A 158 14.62 -15.46 -12.43
C ALA A 158 13.12 -15.65 -12.72
N LEU A 159 12.28 -15.19 -11.83
CA LEU A 159 10.85 -15.03 -12.09
C LEU A 159 10.64 -14.04 -13.24
N LYS A 160 9.72 -14.31 -14.16
CA LYS A 160 9.39 -13.35 -15.24
C LYS A 160 8.79 -12.06 -14.72
N LEU A 161 8.09 -12.12 -13.59
CA LEU A 161 7.50 -10.98 -12.90
C LEU A 161 7.78 -11.12 -11.41
N ASP A 162 8.30 -10.08 -10.80
CA ASP A 162 8.67 -10.05 -9.40
C ASP A 162 7.53 -10.49 -8.48
N GLY A 163 7.80 -11.49 -7.67
CA GLY A 163 6.89 -12.01 -6.67
C GLY A 163 5.69 -12.80 -7.20
N ILE A 164 5.56 -12.99 -8.52
CA ILE A 164 4.50 -13.83 -9.10
C ILE A 164 5.06 -15.22 -9.35
N LYS A 165 4.69 -16.15 -8.47
CA LYS A 165 5.12 -17.56 -8.58
C LYS A 165 4.58 -18.20 -9.87
N GLY A 166 5.42 -19.02 -10.52
CA GLY A 166 5.01 -19.92 -11.59
C GLY A 166 5.88 -19.87 -12.82
N GLU A 167 6.23 -18.73 -13.37
CA GLU A 167 7.01 -18.64 -14.60
C GLU A 167 8.44 -18.19 -14.33
N TRP A 168 9.36 -19.14 -14.47
CA TRP A 168 10.80 -18.91 -14.36
C TRP A 168 11.46 -18.91 -15.73
N SER A 169 12.49 -18.11 -15.87
CA SER A 169 13.30 -18.04 -17.11
C SER A 169 14.77 -17.87 -16.79
N ILE A 170 15.63 -18.34 -17.70
CA ILE A 170 17.06 -18.04 -17.65
C ILE A 170 17.25 -16.66 -18.25
N VAL A 171 17.93 -15.77 -17.52
CA VAL A 171 18.25 -14.40 -17.91
C VAL A 171 19.76 -14.19 -17.92
N GLY A 172 20.24 -13.16 -18.61
CA GLY A 172 21.67 -12.89 -18.77
C GLY A 172 22.22 -13.29 -20.13
N GLN A 173 21.35 -13.73 -21.06
CA GLN A 173 21.75 -14.04 -22.44
C GLN A 173 20.88 -13.30 -23.45
N GLY A 174 21.47 -12.87 -24.56
CA GLY A 174 20.78 -12.13 -25.61
C GLY A 174 20.31 -10.77 -25.13
N ASP A 175 19.00 -10.50 -25.24
CA ASP A 175 18.37 -9.24 -24.83
C ASP A 175 17.89 -9.24 -23.36
N THR A 176 18.30 -10.25 -22.55
CA THR A 176 17.92 -10.35 -21.15
C THR A 176 19.11 -10.05 -20.26
N TYR A 177 18.84 -9.40 -19.12
CA TYR A 177 19.86 -8.98 -18.16
C TYR A 177 19.58 -9.62 -16.79
N VAL A 178 20.66 -9.86 -16.06
CA VAL A 178 20.60 -10.22 -14.65
C VAL A 178 20.33 -8.94 -13.85
N THR A 179 19.41 -9.00 -12.87
CA THR A 179 18.84 -7.82 -12.25
C THR A 179 18.97 -7.79 -10.72
N PRO A 180 20.21 -7.92 -10.17
CA PRO A 180 20.42 -7.97 -8.72
C PRO A 180 19.88 -6.70 -8.03
N SER A 181 19.07 -6.88 -6.98
CA SER A 181 18.45 -5.84 -6.17
C SER A 181 17.51 -4.90 -6.94
N THR A 182 17.08 -5.30 -8.12
CA THR A 182 16.13 -4.53 -8.96
C THR A 182 15.04 -5.44 -9.51
N ASN A 183 14.03 -4.85 -10.11
CA ASN A 183 12.95 -5.65 -10.70
C ASN A 183 13.43 -6.47 -11.88
N ASN A 184 13.04 -7.76 -11.95
CA ASN A 184 13.37 -8.69 -13.02
C ASN A 184 12.92 -8.20 -14.40
N LYS A 185 11.85 -7.42 -14.45
CA LYS A 185 11.42 -6.77 -15.66
C LYS A 185 11.95 -5.35 -15.70
N THR A 186 13.04 -5.14 -16.44
CA THR A 186 13.52 -3.79 -16.75
C THR A 186 12.53 -3.14 -17.72
N LEU A 187 11.87 -2.09 -17.24
CA LEU A 187 10.85 -1.35 -18.00
C LEU A 187 11.50 -0.30 -18.91
N ASP A 188 12.31 -0.71 -19.85
CA ASP A 188 12.75 0.17 -20.95
C ASP A 188 11.57 0.55 -21.86
N LYS A 189 10.53 -0.29 -21.88
CA LYS A 189 9.23 0.00 -22.48
C LYS A 189 8.14 -0.24 -21.46
N ASN A 190 7.45 0.79 -21.08
CA ASN A 190 6.28 0.66 -20.25
C ASN A 190 5.11 0.17 -21.13
N GLU A 191 4.84 -1.14 -21.10
CA GLU A 191 3.75 -1.77 -21.88
C GLU A 191 2.38 -1.08 -21.65
N LYS A 192 2.20 -0.50 -20.47
CA LYS A 192 0.98 0.28 -20.18
C LYS A 192 0.93 1.58 -20.98
N ILE A 193 2.09 2.23 -21.16
CA ILE A 193 2.19 3.46 -21.97
C ILE A 193 2.01 3.11 -23.44
N ASP A 194 2.62 2.01 -23.91
CA ASP A 194 2.49 1.57 -25.31
C ASP A 194 1.06 1.11 -25.59
N GLY A 195 0.43 0.37 -24.68
CA GLY A 195 -0.99 0.03 -24.75
C GLY A 195 -1.87 1.28 -24.77
N PHE A 196 -1.53 2.26 -23.92
CA PHE A 196 -2.25 3.53 -23.88
C PHE A 196 -2.15 4.31 -25.20
N LYS A 197 -0.92 4.47 -25.73
CA LYS A 197 -0.69 5.11 -27.01
C LYS A 197 -1.41 4.41 -28.18
N LYS A 198 -1.52 3.06 -28.11
CA LYS A 198 -2.19 2.26 -29.14
C LYS A 198 -3.72 2.42 -29.11
N TYR A 199 -4.34 2.46 -27.92
CA TYR A 199 -5.79 2.43 -27.76
C TYR A 199 -6.40 3.81 -27.52
N ASP A 200 -5.65 4.76 -26.97
CA ASP A 200 -6.12 6.12 -26.71
C ASP A 200 -4.99 7.16 -26.94
N PRO A 201 -4.52 7.33 -28.18
CA PRO A 201 -3.39 8.19 -28.51
C PRO A 201 -3.63 9.68 -28.18
N HIS A 202 -4.87 10.10 -28.02
CA HIS A 202 -5.26 11.48 -27.75
C HIS A 202 -5.81 11.69 -26.34
N GLY A 203 -5.92 10.65 -25.52
CA GLY A 203 -6.43 10.74 -24.15
C GLY A 203 -7.95 10.93 -24.03
N PHE A 204 -8.71 10.83 -25.13
CA PHE A 204 -10.16 11.01 -25.10
C PHE A 204 -10.87 9.95 -24.27
N GLY A 205 -10.44 8.69 -24.36
CA GLY A 205 -10.99 7.59 -23.57
C GLY A 205 -10.80 7.83 -22.07
N MET A 206 -9.61 8.28 -21.67
CA MET A 206 -9.32 8.61 -20.29
C MET A 206 -10.15 9.80 -19.80
N ALA A 207 -10.30 10.84 -20.61
CA ALA A 207 -11.09 12.01 -20.27
C ALA A 207 -12.58 11.66 -20.07
N ILE A 208 -13.15 10.84 -20.97
CA ILE A 208 -14.53 10.37 -20.87
C ILE A 208 -14.72 9.50 -19.63
N MET A 209 -13.81 8.56 -19.36
CA MET A 209 -13.87 7.72 -18.17
C MET A 209 -13.76 8.52 -16.87
N ALA A 210 -12.86 9.50 -16.81
CA ALA A 210 -12.75 10.38 -15.65
C ALA A 210 -14.05 11.17 -15.40
N MET A 211 -14.62 11.74 -16.47
CA MET A 211 -15.89 12.47 -16.41
C MET A 211 -17.03 11.54 -15.96
N LEU A 212 -17.09 10.33 -16.49
CA LEU A 212 -18.12 9.33 -16.15
C LEU A 212 -18.04 8.95 -14.67
N VAL A 213 -16.84 8.75 -14.12
CA VAL A 213 -16.65 8.45 -12.68
C VAL A 213 -17.17 9.59 -11.81
N VAL A 214 -16.87 10.85 -12.18
CA VAL A 214 -17.37 12.03 -11.44
C VAL A 214 -18.91 12.11 -11.51
N PHE A 215 -19.49 11.96 -12.70
CA PHE A 215 -20.95 11.98 -12.84
C PHE A 215 -21.62 10.84 -12.09
N LEU A 216 -21.02 9.65 -12.10
CA LEU A 216 -21.53 8.51 -11.33
C LEU A 216 -21.48 8.80 -9.82
N GLY A 217 -20.41 9.41 -9.35
CA GLY A 217 -20.28 9.86 -7.95
C GLY A 217 -21.37 10.87 -7.57
N LEU A 218 -21.61 11.87 -8.42
CA LEU A 218 -22.67 12.86 -8.21
C LEU A 218 -24.06 12.23 -8.24
N LEU A 219 -24.31 11.27 -9.14
CA LEU A 219 -25.56 10.53 -9.21
C LEU A 219 -25.81 9.73 -7.94
N VAL A 220 -24.81 9.03 -7.42
CA VAL A 220 -24.91 8.29 -6.15
C VAL A 220 -25.21 9.24 -5.00
N LEU A 221 -24.54 10.39 -4.93
CA LEU A 221 -24.81 11.44 -3.94
C LEU A 221 -26.25 11.95 -4.06
N PHE A 222 -26.70 12.28 -5.26
CA PHE A 222 -28.08 12.73 -5.50
C PHE A 222 -29.11 11.70 -5.04
N LEU A 223 -28.91 10.42 -5.39
CA LEU A 223 -29.80 9.34 -4.96
C LEU A 223 -29.79 9.18 -3.42
N SER A 224 -28.62 9.30 -2.80
CA SER A 224 -28.48 9.24 -1.34
C SER A 224 -29.22 10.36 -0.64
N PHE A 225 -29.06 11.59 -1.11
CA PHE A 225 -29.80 12.75 -0.54
C PHE A 225 -31.31 12.65 -0.78
N LYS A 226 -31.72 12.20 -1.98
CA LYS A 226 -33.12 11.95 -2.27
C LYS A 226 -33.74 10.90 -1.34
N PHE A 227 -32.99 9.83 -1.08
CA PHE A 227 -33.42 8.78 -0.16
C PHE A 227 -33.53 9.27 1.28
N ILE A 228 -32.51 9.99 1.79
CA ILE A 228 -32.50 10.57 3.13
C ILE A 228 -33.61 11.61 3.26
N GLY A 229 -33.79 12.49 2.26
CA GLY A 229 -34.85 13.46 2.25
C GLY A 229 -36.25 12.84 2.32
N ASN A 230 -36.48 11.76 1.55
CA ASN A 230 -37.75 11.03 1.59
C ASN A 230 -38.03 10.38 2.94
N ILE A 231 -36.98 9.85 3.61
CA ILE A 231 -37.10 9.31 4.95
C ILE A 231 -37.37 10.43 5.96
N GLY A 232 -36.64 11.54 5.87
CA GLY A 232 -36.80 12.71 6.74
C GLY A 232 -38.22 13.28 6.67
N MET A 233 -38.74 13.46 5.47
CA MET A 233 -40.12 13.92 5.26
C MET A 233 -41.16 12.95 5.87
N LYS A 234 -40.97 11.64 5.71
CA LYS A 234 -41.86 10.65 6.33
C LYS A 234 -41.82 10.68 7.86
N VAL A 235 -40.62 10.83 8.43
CA VAL A 235 -40.46 10.93 9.89
C VAL A 235 -41.05 12.24 10.42
N ALA A 236 -40.81 13.37 9.74
CA ALA A 236 -41.37 14.67 10.11
C ALA A 236 -42.89 14.65 10.06
N LYS A 237 -43.47 14.05 9.00
CA LYS A 237 -44.94 13.91 8.88
C LYS A 237 -45.53 13.04 9.99
N LEU A 238 -44.86 11.92 10.34
CA LEU A 238 -45.27 11.06 11.45
C LEU A 238 -45.23 11.79 12.81
N ASN A 239 -44.19 12.59 13.02
CA ASN A 239 -44.06 13.37 14.24
C ASN A 239 -45.12 14.49 14.31
N ALA A 240 -45.36 15.20 13.23
CA ALA A 240 -46.40 16.21 13.13
C ALA A 240 -47.81 15.64 13.40
N MET A 241 -48.10 14.46 12.85
CA MET A 241 -49.36 13.74 13.09
C MET A 241 -49.51 13.37 14.58
N ARG A 242 -48.42 12.88 15.21
CA ARG A 242 -48.44 12.56 16.66
C ARG A 242 -48.69 13.77 17.52
N HIS A 243 -48.06 14.90 17.23
CA HIS A 243 -48.28 16.17 17.95
C HIS A 243 -49.71 16.70 17.74
N ALA A 244 -50.30 16.47 16.60
CA ALA A 244 -51.68 16.88 16.30
C ALA A 244 -52.75 15.90 16.83
N GLY A 245 -52.34 14.76 17.43
CA GLY A 245 -53.27 13.73 17.94
C GLY A 245 -54.05 12.99 16.85
N ILE A 246 -53.60 13.03 15.58
CA ILE A 246 -54.26 12.45 14.44
C ILE A 246 -53.60 11.13 14.06
N THR A 247 -54.38 10.06 14.05
CA THR A 247 -53.90 8.71 13.71
C THR A 247 -54.21 8.33 12.25
N ASP A 248 -55.18 9.02 11.62
CA ASP A 248 -55.57 8.70 10.24
C ASP A 248 -54.82 9.59 9.22
N HIS A 249 -54.10 8.92 8.29
CA HIS A 249 -53.36 9.56 7.20
C HIS A 249 -54.24 10.39 6.22
N LYS A 250 -55.51 10.00 6.08
CA LYS A 250 -56.46 10.76 5.20
C LYS A 250 -56.85 12.10 5.83
N GLU A 251 -57.05 12.11 7.14
CA GLU A 251 -57.38 13.29 7.88
C GLU A 251 -56.20 14.29 7.97
N ALA A 252 -54.99 13.75 8.15
CA ALA A 252 -53.75 14.51 8.12
C ALA A 252 -53.50 15.19 6.76
N LYS A 253 -53.85 14.53 5.66
CA LYS A 253 -53.73 15.06 4.33
C LYS A 253 -54.75 16.14 4.05
N ALA A 254 -55.99 15.99 4.55
CA ALA A 254 -57.06 17.00 4.41
C ALA A 254 -56.72 18.28 5.17
N LYS A 255 -55.96 18.19 6.27
CA LYS A 255 -55.52 19.34 7.10
C LYS A 255 -54.13 19.86 6.74
N ASN A 256 -53.51 19.38 5.63
CA ASN A 256 -52.15 19.73 5.19
C ASN A 256 -51.06 19.62 6.29
N ILE A 257 -51.20 18.69 7.25
CA ILE A 257 -50.27 18.54 8.35
C ILE A 257 -49.01 17.80 7.87
N GLY A 258 -47.87 18.48 7.90
CA GLY A 258 -46.54 17.92 7.54
C GLY A 258 -46.28 17.84 6.03
N ASP A 259 -47.03 18.53 5.20
CA ASP A 259 -46.82 18.62 3.73
C ASP A 259 -46.06 19.89 3.33
N GLU A 260 -45.63 20.72 4.28
CA GLU A 260 -44.85 21.90 3.97
C GLU A 260 -43.47 21.51 3.47
N SER A 261 -43.03 22.08 2.35
CA SER A 261 -41.73 21.81 1.75
C SER A 261 -40.61 22.35 2.64
N GLY A 262 -39.46 21.71 2.65
CA GLY A 262 -38.25 22.19 3.36
C GLY A 262 -37.84 23.60 2.94
N GLU A 263 -38.22 24.04 1.73
CA GLU A 263 -38.00 25.38 1.21
C GLU A 263 -38.78 26.46 2.00
N VAL A 264 -39.99 26.13 2.44
CA VAL A 264 -40.80 27.04 3.31
C VAL A 264 -40.14 27.23 4.65
N PHE A 265 -39.67 26.16 5.27
CA PHE A 265 -38.90 26.22 6.54
C PHE A 265 -37.60 27.01 6.39
N ALA A 266 -36.87 26.79 5.28
CA ALA A 266 -35.64 27.54 4.99
C ALA A 266 -35.94 29.04 4.78
N ALA A 267 -37.00 29.39 4.08
CA ALA A 267 -37.41 30.77 3.86
C ALA A 267 -37.82 31.45 5.19
N ILE A 268 -38.57 30.76 6.06
CA ILE A 268 -38.95 31.26 7.37
C ILE A 268 -37.71 31.43 8.24
N ALA A 269 -36.80 30.48 8.28
CA ALA A 269 -35.56 30.57 9.05
C ALA A 269 -34.66 31.71 8.57
N MET A 270 -34.52 31.93 7.26
CA MET A 270 -33.81 33.09 6.71
C MET A 270 -34.47 34.41 7.09
N ALA A 271 -35.78 34.49 6.94
CA ALA A 271 -36.52 35.72 7.33
C ALA A 271 -36.40 36.04 8.82
N LEU A 272 -36.43 35.03 9.69
CA LEU A 272 -36.21 35.19 11.14
C LEU A 272 -34.76 35.59 11.44
N HIS A 273 -33.79 35.03 10.75
CA HIS A 273 -32.38 35.38 10.91
C HIS A 273 -32.14 36.84 10.49
N GLU A 274 -32.64 37.26 9.35
CA GLU A 274 -32.54 38.63 8.87
C GLU A 274 -33.25 39.62 9.78
N TYR A 275 -34.41 39.23 10.32
CA TYR A 275 -35.11 40.03 11.32
C TYR A 275 -34.35 40.17 12.65
N GLN A 276 -33.63 39.15 13.06
CA GLN A 276 -32.80 39.16 14.27
C GLN A 276 -31.48 39.93 14.10
N GLU A 277 -30.85 39.86 12.90
CA GLU A 277 -29.60 40.57 12.62
C GLU A 277 -29.79 42.10 12.65
N ASN A 278 -30.97 42.62 12.31
CA ASN A 278 -31.26 44.04 12.42
C ASN A 278 -31.29 44.57 13.88
N VAL A 279 -31.20 43.68 14.87
CA VAL A 279 -31.17 44.07 16.31
C VAL A 279 -29.75 44.17 16.86
N HIS A 280 -28.75 43.65 16.11
CA HIS A 280 -27.36 43.51 16.61
C HIS A 280 -26.34 44.46 15.96
N ASP A 281 -26.69 45.26 14.93
CA ASP A 281 -25.73 46.11 14.24
C ASP A 281 -25.76 47.56 14.69
N PHE A 282 -25.59 47.81 16.00
CA PHE A 282 -25.02 49.05 16.50
C PHE A 282 -23.75 48.79 17.28
N GLU A 283 -22.83 48.04 16.71
CA GLU A 283 -21.45 48.07 17.16
C GLU A 283 -20.75 49.27 16.49
N GLU A 284 -20.56 50.35 17.22
CA GLU A 284 -19.59 51.38 16.87
C GLU A 284 -18.24 50.68 16.76
N THR A 285 -17.82 50.40 15.52
CA THR A 285 -16.51 49.81 15.24
C THR A 285 -15.47 50.85 15.59
N ILE A 286 -15.05 50.92 16.83
CA ILE A 286 -13.85 51.65 17.24
C ILE A 286 -12.68 50.86 16.68
N LEU A 287 -12.21 51.24 15.52
CA LEU A 287 -10.96 50.74 14.91
C LEU A 287 -9.79 51.24 15.77
N THR A 288 -9.53 50.61 16.89
CA THR A 288 -8.27 50.75 17.62
C THR A 288 -7.18 50.06 16.81
N ILE A 289 -6.55 50.80 15.93
CA ILE A 289 -5.30 50.36 15.28
C ILE A 289 -4.22 50.41 16.37
N ASN A 290 -4.16 49.38 17.20
CA ASN A 290 -2.99 49.14 18.01
C ASN A 290 -1.81 48.81 17.05
N LYS A 291 -0.83 49.72 16.99
CA LYS A 291 0.45 49.42 16.36
C LYS A 291 1.01 48.17 17.01
N VAL A 292 0.81 47.03 16.36
CA VAL A 292 1.44 45.77 16.76
C VAL A 292 2.94 46.00 16.65
N LYS A 293 3.65 46.07 17.75
CA LYS A 293 5.09 45.95 17.79
C LYS A 293 5.41 44.57 17.16
N ARG A 294 5.85 44.60 15.90
CA ARG A 294 6.29 43.37 15.24
C ARG A 294 7.49 42.86 16.03
N ASN A 295 7.31 41.74 16.71
CA ASN A 295 8.44 41.01 17.26
C ASN A 295 9.40 40.66 16.12
N TYR A 296 10.66 40.94 16.35
CA TYR A 296 11.72 40.62 15.41
C TYR A 296 11.68 39.12 15.06
N SER A 297 11.47 38.82 13.80
CA SER A 297 11.57 37.48 13.25
C SER A 297 12.86 37.40 12.42
N PRO A 298 13.63 36.32 12.51
CA PRO A 298 14.83 36.10 11.66
C PRO A 298 14.51 36.23 10.18
N TRP A 299 13.27 35.93 9.75
CA TRP A 299 12.80 36.04 8.37
C TRP A 299 12.35 37.46 7.98
N SER A 300 12.13 38.36 8.96
CA SER A 300 11.85 39.78 8.72
C SER A 300 13.10 40.67 8.98
N SER A 301 14.21 40.05 9.30
CA SER A 301 15.48 40.76 9.40
C SER A 301 15.83 41.35 8.03
N LYS A 302 15.82 42.67 7.96
CA LYS A 302 16.03 43.40 6.73
C LYS A 302 17.47 43.19 6.30
N ILE A 303 17.68 42.36 5.29
CA ILE A 303 18.93 42.36 4.48
C ILE A 303 19.33 43.77 4.03
N TYR A 304 18.37 44.70 4.00
CA TYR A 304 18.57 46.10 3.66
C TYR A 304 19.38 46.90 4.69
N THR A 305 19.51 46.47 5.94
CA THR A 305 20.34 47.12 6.96
C THR A 305 21.80 46.69 6.91
N LEU A 306 22.14 45.63 6.18
CA LEU A 306 23.50 45.15 5.97
C LEU A 306 24.31 46.05 4.98
N ARG A 307 23.69 47.06 4.38
CA ARG A 307 24.37 48.04 3.49
C ARG A 307 24.87 49.30 4.21
N GLN A 308 24.63 49.42 5.51
CA GLN A 308 25.19 50.50 6.32
C GLN A 308 26.30 49.93 7.20
N THR A 309 27.53 50.37 6.91
CA THR A 309 28.68 50.11 7.77
C THR A 309 28.38 50.60 9.20
N PRO A 310 28.63 49.79 10.23
CA PRO A 310 28.48 50.25 11.61
C PRO A 310 29.50 51.39 11.85
N LYS A 311 29.00 52.49 12.38
CA LYS A 311 29.83 53.55 12.91
C LYS A 311 30.34 53.18 14.29
#